data_27f8992ec02f2d47323d6b80e16153b3
#
_entry.id   27f8992ec02f2d47323d6b80e16153b3
#
_cell.length_a   1.000
_cell.length_b   1.000
_cell.length_c   1.000
_cell.angle_alpha   90.00
_cell.angle_beta   90.00
_cell.angle_gamma   90.00
#
_symmetry.space_group_name_H-M   'P 1'
#
loop_
_entity.id
_entity.type
_entity.pdbx_description
1 polymer ?
#
loop_
_entity_poly.entity_id
_entity_poly.type
_entity_poly.pdbx_seq_one_letter_code
_entity_poly.pdbx_strand_id
1 'polypeptide(L)'
;MCEAFQATVAERPDGPALRLEDSDYEAGFAEYAETARRRAAGFAALGVGRGDTVGFMLTNRPAFHLTDCAAMHLGATCFSIYNTSSPEQIEYVVADAANRVIVTEQAFLGQVLEARERVATLEHVIVVDGEPAAGTIGLEELEAMGEPGFDFEAAWRAVEPDDVLCLIYTSGTTGPPKGVQLTHANMIAEWRACDQVHAAVPGGRSISFLPSAHVADRWSQLYAQMIYGSCVHCCPDPRQMVAYTIEVRPTFWGGVPRIWEKLKTALEAAMEGEQDTAKRAATESAMEIGRRRVAAYAEGEIPAGLQAEWEQADERVFAPLREMLGLNEVEQFAVGAAPVPVEVLEFFLAMGIEICELWGMSELSSAATLNPPGKVRVGTVGPPLPGIEIKLAEDGEVLVRGPIVMKGYRNMPERTAEALGDDGWLSSGDIGEFDAAGYLRIVDRKKELIIGASGKNMSPAAIEAKLKSASPLIAQAVAIGDRRPYNVALLTLDLEYLAARDAGADDAEIIAEVELAVAAANERMSRVEQIKHYRVLPGEWAPGGEELTPTMKLRRRPIERRYEAEIEALYAPIG
;
A
#
# COMPACT_ATOMS: atom_id res chain seq x y z
N MET A 1 15.77 7.10 -13.96
CA MET A 1 15.77 7.37 -12.50
C MET A 1 17.11 7.90 -12.02
N CYS A 2 18.25 7.32 -12.41
CA CYS A 2 19.59 7.83 -12.03
C CYS A 2 19.77 9.32 -12.35
N GLU A 3 19.46 9.73 -13.60
CA GLU A 3 19.54 11.13 -14.02
C GLU A 3 18.65 12.06 -13.17
N ALA A 4 17.43 11.62 -12.82
CA ALA A 4 16.53 12.39 -11.95
C ALA A 4 17.15 12.61 -10.56
N PHE A 5 17.71 11.55 -9.96
CA PHE A 5 18.40 11.67 -8.67
C PHE A 5 19.60 12.62 -8.74
N GLN A 6 20.44 12.51 -9.77
CA GLN A 6 21.60 13.39 -9.93
C GLN A 6 21.19 14.86 -10.15
N ALA A 7 20.08 15.11 -10.86
CA ALA A 7 19.53 16.46 -11.01
C ALA A 7 19.05 17.02 -9.65
N THR A 8 18.31 16.22 -8.87
CA THR A 8 17.86 16.58 -7.52
C THR A 8 19.04 16.90 -6.58
N VAL A 9 20.11 16.10 -6.61
CA VAL A 9 21.33 16.36 -5.83
C VAL A 9 21.98 17.68 -6.23
N ALA A 10 22.03 17.97 -7.53
CA ALA A 10 22.62 19.22 -8.04
C ALA A 10 21.78 20.47 -7.65
N GLU A 11 20.46 20.34 -7.65
CA GLU A 11 19.54 21.44 -7.30
C GLU A 11 19.44 21.68 -5.79
N ARG A 12 19.57 20.63 -4.98
CA ARG A 12 19.30 20.66 -3.53
C ARG A 12 20.37 19.94 -2.69
N PRO A 13 21.67 20.22 -2.87
CA PRO A 13 22.73 19.46 -2.21
C PRO A 13 22.62 19.48 -0.69
N ASP A 14 22.24 20.61 -0.11
CA ASP A 14 22.10 20.82 1.34
C ASP A 14 20.67 20.56 1.86
N GLY A 15 19.74 20.18 0.96
CA GLY A 15 18.37 19.85 1.35
C GLY A 15 18.31 18.55 2.16
N PRO A 16 17.44 18.46 3.18
CA PRO A 16 17.27 17.22 3.95
C PRO A 16 16.71 16.14 3.02
N ALA A 17 17.29 14.95 3.07
CA ALA A 17 16.87 13.81 2.26
C ALA A 17 16.30 12.67 3.09
N LEU A 18 16.99 12.26 4.15
CA LEU A 18 16.61 11.11 4.98
C LEU A 18 16.69 11.47 6.46
N ARG A 19 15.66 11.05 7.21
CA ARG A 19 15.61 11.16 8.67
C ARG A 19 15.12 9.88 9.32
N LEU A 20 15.49 9.68 10.57
CA LEU A 20 15.00 8.63 11.45
C LEU A 20 14.69 9.29 12.81
N GLU A 21 13.41 9.51 13.11
CA GLU A 21 12.95 10.34 14.22
C GLU A 21 13.40 9.82 15.60
N ASP A 22 13.47 8.50 15.77
CA ASP A 22 13.94 7.87 17.03
C ASP A 22 15.47 7.95 17.22
N SER A 23 16.16 8.76 16.39
CA SER A 23 17.60 8.96 16.42
C SER A 23 17.99 10.35 15.94
N ASP A 24 19.24 10.76 16.17
CA ASP A 24 19.81 11.99 15.61
C ASP A 24 20.23 11.85 14.13
N TYR A 25 19.76 10.81 13.44
CA TYR A 25 20.16 10.57 12.05
C TYR A 25 19.45 11.52 11.10
N GLU A 26 20.23 12.32 10.40
CA GLU A 26 19.81 13.16 9.29
C GLU A 26 20.88 13.13 8.19
N ALA A 27 20.47 12.94 6.95
CA ALA A 27 21.34 13.04 5.78
C ALA A 27 20.74 14.01 4.76
N GLY A 28 21.57 14.93 4.25
CA GLY A 28 21.26 15.76 3.09
C GLY A 28 21.50 15.04 1.79
N PHE A 29 21.03 15.62 0.66
CA PHE A 29 21.19 15.02 -0.66
C PHE A 29 22.66 14.86 -1.10
N ALA A 30 23.55 15.76 -0.72
CA ALA A 30 24.99 15.61 -1.00
C ALA A 30 25.59 14.40 -0.30
N GLU A 31 25.26 14.19 0.99
CA GLU A 31 25.70 13.02 1.76
C GLU A 31 25.09 11.73 1.23
N TYR A 32 23.79 11.76 0.86
CA TYR A 32 23.11 10.65 0.23
C TYR A 32 23.86 10.21 -1.06
N ALA A 33 24.14 11.15 -1.96
CA ALA A 33 24.85 10.88 -3.20
C ALA A 33 26.26 10.32 -2.98
N GLU A 34 27.00 10.88 -2.04
CA GLU A 34 28.36 10.42 -1.72
C GLU A 34 28.35 9.01 -1.11
N THR A 35 27.39 8.72 -0.23
CA THR A 35 27.24 7.38 0.34
C THR A 35 26.81 6.37 -0.73
N ALA A 36 25.86 6.74 -1.60
CA ALA A 36 25.45 5.89 -2.72
C ALA A 36 26.64 5.61 -3.65
N ARG A 37 27.49 6.60 -3.93
CA ARG A 37 28.71 6.43 -4.74
C ARG A 37 29.70 5.44 -4.11
N ARG A 38 29.98 5.55 -2.79
CA ARG A 38 30.88 4.62 -2.09
C ARG A 38 30.33 3.19 -2.11
N ARG A 39 29.03 3.02 -1.82
CA ARG A 39 28.38 1.69 -1.86
C ARG A 39 28.31 1.11 -3.25
N ALA A 40 28.09 1.93 -4.28
CA ALA A 40 28.13 1.49 -5.67
C ALA A 40 29.53 0.95 -6.04
N ALA A 41 30.61 1.63 -5.63
CA ALA A 41 31.96 1.12 -5.81
C ALA A 41 32.18 -0.22 -5.11
N GLY A 42 31.66 -0.39 -3.89
CA GLY A 42 31.70 -1.66 -3.16
C GLY A 42 30.92 -2.78 -3.86
N PHE A 43 29.72 -2.50 -4.34
CA PHE A 43 28.94 -3.46 -5.13
C PHE A 43 29.66 -3.84 -6.44
N ALA A 44 30.25 -2.86 -7.13
CA ALA A 44 31.05 -3.14 -8.33
C ALA A 44 32.26 -4.06 -8.04
N ALA A 45 32.91 -3.89 -6.87
CA ALA A 45 33.98 -4.78 -6.43
C ALA A 45 33.50 -6.21 -6.15
N LEU A 46 32.22 -6.39 -5.75
CA LEU A 46 31.56 -7.70 -5.65
C LEU A 46 31.08 -8.24 -7.02
N GLY A 47 31.35 -7.53 -8.10
CA GLY A 47 30.96 -7.90 -9.46
C GLY A 47 29.50 -7.62 -9.79
N VAL A 48 28.82 -6.72 -9.07
CA VAL A 48 27.48 -6.24 -9.41
C VAL A 48 27.58 -5.20 -10.52
N GLY A 49 26.80 -5.38 -11.56
CA GLY A 49 26.74 -4.46 -12.71
C GLY A 49 25.35 -4.43 -13.36
N ARG A 50 25.28 -3.83 -14.54
CA ARG A 50 24.04 -3.67 -15.30
C ARG A 50 23.38 -5.02 -15.61
N GLY A 51 22.12 -5.18 -15.20
CA GLY A 51 21.31 -6.38 -15.39
C GLY A 51 21.43 -7.44 -14.29
N ASP A 52 22.39 -7.31 -13.37
CA ASP A 52 22.43 -8.11 -12.15
C ASP A 52 21.28 -7.71 -11.22
N THR A 53 21.03 -8.52 -10.21
CA THR A 53 20.00 -8.24 -9.21
C THR A 53 20.58 -8.05 -7.82
N VAL A 54 20.00 -7.13 -7.04
CA VAL A 54 20.32 -6.93 -5.62
C VAL A 54 19.03 -7.03 -4.81
N GLY A 55 19.02 -7.97 -3.86
CA GLY A 55 17.88 -8.20 -2.96
C GLY A 55 18.00 -7.41 -1.66
N PHE A 56 16.88 -6.96 -1.11
CA PHE A 56 16.81 -6.23 0.15
C PHE A 56 15.80 -6.88 1.10
N MET A 57 16.20 -7.16 2.33
CA MET A 57 15.30 -7.59 3.40
C MET A 57 15.55 -6.70 4.62
N LEU A 58 14.92 -5.52 4.62
CA LEU A 58 15.13 -4.44 5.55
C LEU A 58 13.81 -3.85 6.03
N THR A 59 13.80 -3.30 7.24
CA THR A 59 12.77 -2.37 7.68
C THR A 59 12.91 -1.02 6.94
N ASN A 60 11.93 -0.12 7.09
CA ASN A 60 11.99 1.22 6.52
C ASN A 60 13.03 2.06 7.27
N ARG A 61 14.24 2.12 6.73
CA ARG A 61 15.41 2.76 7.35
C ARG A 61 16.29 3.43 6.31
N PRO A 62 17.08 4.44 6.69
CA PRO A 62 17.97 5.16 5.75
C PRO A 62 18.89 4.23 4.94
N ALA A 63 19.39 3.15 5.56
CA ALA A 63 20.25 2.18 4.89
C ALA A 63 19.59 1.55 3.65
N PHE A 64 18.27 1.34 3.65
CA PHE A 64 17.54 0.87 2.48
C PHE A 64 17.66 1.86 1.30
N HIS A 65 17.28 3.11 1.51
CA HIS A 65 17.31 4.15 0.48
C HIS A 65 18.71 4.34 -0.12
N LEU A 66 19.71 4.47 0.76
CA LEU A 66 21.12 4.68 0.37
C LEU A 66 21.68 3.51 -0.45
N THR A 67 21.33 2.28 -0.08
CA THR A 67 21.92 1.09 -0.68
C THR A 67 21.19 0.66 -1.96
N ASP A 68 19.86 0.83 -2.01
CA ASP A 68 19.07 0.62 -3.24
C ASP A 68 19.50 1.63 -4.34
N CYS A 69 19.62 2.90 -3.97
CA CYS A 69 20.13 3.95 -4.85
C CYS A 69 21.53 3.61 -5.41
N ALA A 70 22.41 3.07 -4.57
CA ALA A 70 23.76 2.67 -5.00
C ALA A 70 23.72 1.56 -6.06
N ALA A 71 22.93 0.50 -5.81
CA ALA A 71 22.78 -0.61 -6.75
C ALA A 71 22.10 -0.16 -8.06
N MET A 72 21.06 0.67 -7.97
CA MET A 72 20.37 1.26 -9.13
C MET A 72 21.34 2.02 -10.05
N HIS A 73 22.30 2.77 -9.49
CA HIS A 73 23.29 3.53 -10.27
C HIS A 73 24.31 2.66 -11.01
N LEU A 74 24.37 1.36 -10.69
CA LEU A 74 25.13 0.37 -11.48
C LEU A 74 24.29 -0.26 -12.61
N GLY A 75 23.01 0.13 -12.76
CA GLY A 75 22.06 -0.53 -13.63
C GLY A 75 21.63 -1.91 -13.10
N ALA A 76 21.86 -2.19 -11.82
CA ALA A 76 21.36 -3.40 -11.18
C ALA A 76 19.85 -3.28 -10.90
N THR A 77 19.16 -4.39 -11.04
CA THR A 77 17.73 -4.52 -10.75
C THR A 77 17.52 -4.78 -9.27
N CYS A 78 16.95 -3.81 -8.57
CA CYS A 78 16.68 -3.90 -7.15
C CYS A 78 15.35 -4.63 -6.87
N PHE A 79 15.27 -5.43 -5.79
CA PHE A 79 14.01 -5.97 -5.30
C PHE A 79 14.03 -6.13 -3.79
N SER A 80 12.86 -5.99 -3.16
CA SER A 80 12.75 -6.22 -1.72
C SER A 80 11.97 -7.49 -1.42
N ILE A 81 12.34 -8.12 -0.31
CA ILE A 81 11.72 -9.31 0.24
C ILE A 81 10.91 -8.87 1.46
N TYR A 82 9.69 -9.37 1.60
CA TYR A 82 8.88 -9.07 2.78
C TYR A 82 9.53 -9.59 4.06
N ASN A 83 9.56 -8.77 5.09
CA ASN A 83 10.17 -9.08 6.40
C ASN A 83 9.51 -10.27 7.11
N THR A 84 8.31 -10.65 6.67
CA THR A 84 7.55 -11.82 7.16
C THR A 84 7.80 -13.09 6.34
N SER A 85 8.69 -13.05 5.33
CA SER A 85 8.96 -14.20 4.45
C SER A 85 9.68 -15.31 5.19
N SER A 86 9.21 -16.55 5.02
CA SER A 86 9.94 -17.73 5.50
C SER A 86 11.21 -18.00 4.68
N PRO A 87 12.16 -18.80 5.19
CA PRO A 87 13.35 -19.17 4.42
C PRO A 87 13.03 -19.78 3.04
N GLU A 88 11.96 -20.56 2.91
CA GLU A 88 11.52 -21.14 1.62
C GLU A 88 11.02 -20.09 0.66
N GLN A 89 10.34 -19.06 1.17
CA GLN A 89 9.88 -17.92 0.35
C GLN A 89 11.07 -17.07 -0.11
N ILE A 90 12.05 -16.86 0.77
CA ILE A 90 13.30 -16.16 0.43
C ILE A 90 14.05 -16.96 -0.64
N GLU A 91 14.23 -18.28 -0.44
CA GLU A 91 14.84 -19.20 -1.40
C GLU A 91 14.21 -19.04 -2.80
N TYR A 92 12.87 -19.07 -2.87
CA TYR A 92 12.17 -18.98 -4.13
C TYR A 92 12.45 -17.66 -4.86
N VAL A 93 12.28 -16.49 -4.19
CA VAL A 93 12.47 -15.18 -4.83
C VAL A 93 13.93 -14.94 -5.21
N VAL A 94 14.88 -15.37 -4.39
CA VAL A 94 16.33 -15.26 -4.64
C VAL A 94 16.74 -16.10 -5.85
N ALA A 95 16.22 -17.32 -5.94
CA ALA A 95 16.50 -18.22 -7.07
C ALA A 95 15.88 -17.70 -8.37
N ASP A 96 14.60 -17.26 -8.35
CA ASP A 96 13.92 -16.68 -9.53
C ASP A 96 14.59 -15.40 -10.00
N ALA A 97 15.02 -14.55 -9.07
CA ALA A 97 15.80 -13.35 -9.38
C ALA A 97 17.21 -13.66 -9.92
N ALA A 98 17.71 -14.89 -9.80
CA ALA A 98 19.11 -15.24 -9.99
C ALA A 98 20.04 -14.35 -9.16
N ASN A 99 19.64 -14.06 -7.92
CA ASN A 99 20.26 -13.04 -7.08
C ASN A 99 21.58 -13.53 -6.47
N ARG A 100 22.61 -12.67 -6.50
CA ARG A 100 23.93 -12.97 -5.93
C ARG A 100 24.20 -12.20 -4.64
N VAL A 101 23.53 -11.09 -4.42
CA VAL A 101 23.77 -10.19 -3.29
C VAL A 101 22.46 -9.85 -2.59
N ILE A 102 22.39 -10.11 -1.27
CA ILE A 102 21.30 -9.64 -0.41
C ILE A 102 21.86 -8.66 0.61
N VAL A 103 21.12 -7.57 0.81
CA VAL A 103 21.31 -6.60 1.90
C VAL A 103 20.22 -6.85 2.95
N THR A 104 20.62 -7.07 4.19
CA THR A 104 19.70 -7.37 5.30
C THR A 104 20.13 -6.71 6.59
N GLU A 105 19.32 -6.83 7.64
CA GLU A 105 19.61 -6.40 9.00
C GLU A 105 19.65 -7.60 9.94
N GLN A 106 20.21 -7.40 11.15
CA GLN A 106 20.39 -8.49 12.13
C GLN A 106 19.09 -9.23 12.45
N ALA A 107 17.96 -8.50 12.45
CA ALA A 107 16.65 -9.08 12.76
C ALA A 107 16.23 -10.20 11.79
N PHE A 108 16.69 -10.15 10.53
CA PHE A 108 16.31 -11.10 9.46
C PHE A 108 17.48 -11.98 9.01
N LEU A 109 18.68 -11.76 9.57
CA LEU A 109 19.90 -12.44 9.13
C LEU A 109 19.77 -13.96 9.20
N GLY A 110 19.16 -14.50 10.25
CA GLY A 110 19.00 -15.95 10.42
C GLY A 110 18.22 -16.60 9.28
N GLN A 111 17.11 -15.99 8.86
CA GLN A 111 16.28 -16.47 7.75
C GLN A 111 17.01 -16.38 6.40
N VAL A 112 17.77 -15.29 6.19
CA VAL A 112 18.58 -15.10 4.97
C VAL A 112 19.70 -16.11 4.87
N LEU A 113 20.41 -16.42 5.97
CA LEU A 113 21.48 -17.40 6.00
C LEU A 113 20.94 -18.83 5.78
N GLU A 114 19.78 -19.17 6.36
CA GLU A 114 19.14 -20.46 6.11
C GLU A 114 18.73 -20.62 4.63
N ALA A 115 18.18 -19.58 4.01
CA ALA A 115 17.89 -19.59 2.57
C ALA A 115 19.16 -19.70 1.72
N ARG A 116 20.25 -19.03 2.11
CA ARG A 116 21.55 -19.08 1.43
C ARG A 116 22.10 -20.51 1.33
N GLU A 117 21.91 -21.34 2.35
CA GLU A 117 22.37 -22.74 2.32
C GLU A 117 21.72 -23.55 1.18
N ARG A 118 20.54 -23.12 0.70
CA ARG A 118 19.74 -23.79 -0.33
C ARG A 118 19.88 -23.15 -1.72
N VAL A 119 20.39 -21.91 -1.81
CA VAL A 119 20.51 -21.15 -3.06
C VAL A 119 21.97 -20.91 -3.41
N ALA A 120 22.52 -21.73 -4.29
CA ALA A 120 23.94 -21.66 -4.68
C ALA A 120 24.34 -20.34 -5.36
N THR A 121 23.40 -19.59 -5.91
CA THR A 121 23.67 -18.29 -6.55
C THR A 121 23.88 -17.16 -5.55
N LEU A 122 23.42 -17.28 -4.30
CA LEU A 122 23.56 -16.25 -3.28
C LEU A 122 24.95 -16.26 -2.68
N GLU A 123 25.85 -15.45 -3.23
CA GLU A 123 27.26 -15.38 -2.87
C GLU A 123 27.51 -14.48 -1.66
N HIS A 124 26.89 -13.30 -1.62
CA HIS A 124 27.16 -12.26 -0.64
C HIS A 124 25.93 -11.86 0.16
N VAL A 125 26.10 -11.76 1.46
CA VAL A 125 25.09 -11.22 2.39
C VAL A 125 25.69 -10.01 3.09
N ILE A 126 25.07 -8.84 2.89
CA ILE A 126 25.50 -7.57 3.48
C ILE A 126 24.58 -7.25 4.65
N VAL A 127 25.14 -6.95 5.81
CA VAL A 127 24.40 -6.63 7.03
C VAL A 127 24.57 -5.15 7.33
N VAL A 128 23.44 -4.45 7.49
CA VAL A 128 23.44 -2.98 7.63
C VAL A 128 23.62 -2.48 9.07
N ASP A 129 23.50 -3.36 10.06
CA ASP A 129 23.57 -3.02 11.49
C ASP A 129 24.22 -4.14 12.30
N GLY A 130 24.71 -3.78 13.49
CA GLY A 130 25.37 -4.73 14.38
C GLY A 130 26.69 -5.31 13.84
N GLU A 131 27.20 -6.33 14.50
CA GLU A 131 28.42 -7.01 14.10
C GLU A 131 28.11 -8.05 12.99
N PRO A 132 28.82 -8.03 11.85
CA PRO A 132 28.65 -9.01 10.80
C PRO A 132 28.95 -10.43 11.29
N ALA A 133 28.09 -11.39 10.94
CA ALA A 133 28.35 -12.79 11.23
C ALA A 133 29.44 -13.37 10.31
N ALA A 134 30.01 -14.52 10.66
CA ALA A 134 31.01 -15.17 9.84
C ALA A 134 30.48 -15.43 8.40
N GLY A 135 31.20 -14.94 7.40
CA GLY A 135 30.82 -15.06 5.98
C GLY A 135 29.76 -14.07 5.52
N THR A 136 29.52 -13.00 6.28
CA THR A 136 28.75 -11.84 5.87
C THR A 136 29.64 -10.59 5.84
N ILE A 137 29.18 -9.52 5.19
CA ILE A 137 29.90 -8.27 4.96
C ILE A 137 29.13 -7.15 5.65
N GLY A 138 29.81 -6.28 6.42
CA GLY A 138 29.24 -5.06 6.97
C GLY A 138 29.22 -3.92 5.94
N LEU A 139 28.42 -2.87 6.17
CA LEU A 139 28.37 -1.72 5.25
C LEU A 139 29.73 -0.99 5.12
N GLU A 140 30.46 -0.83 6.24
CA GLU A 140 31.79 -0.20 6.20
C GLU A 140 32.78 -1.03 5.39
N GLU A 141 32.72 -2.36 5.51
CA GLU A 141 33.54 -3.28 4.73
C GLU A 141 33.17 -3.22 3.25
N LEU A 142 31.86 -3.20 2.90
CA LEU A 142 31.42 -3.02 1.53
C LEU A 142 31.96 -1.72 0.93
N GLU A 143 31.86 -0.60 1.65
CA GLU A 143 32.36 0.69 1.19
C GLU A 143 33.89 0.69 1.03
N ALA A 144 34.61 -0.03 1.91
CA ALA A 144 36.08 -0.17 1.84
C ALA A 144 36.57 -1.05 0.69
N MET A 145 35.71 -1.96 0.14
CA MET A 145 36.03 -2.77 -1.02
C MET A 145 36.09 -1.98 -2.33
N GLY A 146 35.47 -0.79 -2.35
CA GLY A 146 35.39 0.04 -3.56
C GLY A 146 36.77 0.43 -4.07
N GLU A 147 37.03 0.20 -5.36
CA GLU A 147 38.28 0.59 -5.98
C GLU A 147 38.38 2.13 -6.11
N PRO A 148 39.52 2.75 -5.75
CA PRO A 148 39.69 4.20 -5.83
C PRO A 148 39.50 4.81 -7.22
N GLY A 149 39.61 3.99 -8.27
CA GLY A 149 39.44 4.40 -9.68
C GLY A 149 38.08 4.09 -10.26
N PHE A 150 37.11 3.67 -9.46
CA PHE A 150 35.77 3.36 -9.94
C PHE A 150 35.08 4.60 -10.54
N ASP A 151 34.71 4.52 -11.81
CA ASP A 151 34.02 5.61 -12.51
C ASP A 151 32.51 5.51 -12.33
N PHE A 152 32.04 6.06 -11.22
CA PHE A 152 30.61 6.10 -10.88
C PHE A 152 29.78 6.84 -11.93
N GLU A 153 30.34 7.91 -12.52
CA GLU A 153 29.61 8.69 -13.52
C GLU A 153 29.41 7.91 -14.82
N ALA A 154 30.44 7.21 -15.29
CA ALA A 154 30.31 6.33 -16.44
C ALA A 154 29.31 5.20 -16.17
N ALA A 155 29.29 4.64 -14.94
CA ALA A 155 28.39 3.55 -14.57
C ALA A 155 26.92 3.98 -14.68
N TRP A 156 26.52 5.06 -14.00
CA TRP A 156 25.11 5.45 -14.01
C TRP A 156 24.65 6.05 -15.37
N ARG A 157 25.54 6.66 -16.14
CA ARG A 157 25.23 7.15 -17.50
C ARG A 157 25.03 6.02 -18.51
N ALA A 158 25.52 4.82 -18.21
CA ALA A 158 25.31 3.64 -19.03
C ALA A 158 23.93 2.98 -18.80
N VAL A 159 23.20 3.41 -17.77
CA VAL A 159 21.84 2.92 -17.47
C VAL A 159 20.86 3.51 -18.47
N GLU A 160 20.07 2.63 -19.10
CA GLU A 160 19.11 3.02 -20.13
C GLU A 160 17.68 3.01 -19.62
N PRO A 161 16.76 3.78 -20.25
CA PRO A 161 15.35 3.85 -19.85
C PRO A 161 14.65 2.48 -19.79
N ASP A 162 15.02 1.55 -20.68
CA ASP A 162 14.41 0.22 -20.78
C ASP A 162 15.07 -0.83 -19.89
N ASP A 163 16.10 -0.46 -19.13
CA ASP A 163 16.65 -1.33 -18.10
C ASP A 163 15.61 -1.56 -17.00
N VAL A 164 15.64 -2.76 -16.43
CA VAL A 164 14.72 -3.10 -15.33
C VAL A 164 15.21 -2.40 -14.07
N LEU A 165 14.45 -1.42 -13.61
CA LEU A 165 14.70 -0.65 -12.38
C LEU A 165 14.50 -1.52 -11.14
N CYS A 166 13.36 -2.23 -11.09
CA CYS A 166 13.06 -3.09 -9.96
C CYS A 166 12.19 -4.29 -10.34
N LEU A 167 12.26 -5.34 -9.48
CA LEU A 167 11.30 -6.43 -9.46
C LEU A 167 10.36 -6.26 -8.26
N ILE A 168 9.07 -6.43 -8.52
CA ILE A 168 8.06 -6.52 -7.46
C ILE A 168 7.49 -7.93 -7.46
N TYR A 169 7.80 -8.69 -6.39
CA TYR A 169 7.25 -10.03 -6.23
C TYR A 169 5.83 -9.99 -5.67
N THR A 170 4.87 -10.31 -6.52
CA THR A 170 3.45 -10.34 -6.14
C THR A 170 3.01 -11.75 -5.81
N SER A 171 2.36 -11.93 -4.66
CA SER A 171 1.67 -13.18 -4.32
C SER A 171 0.37 -13.24 -5.11
N GLY A 172 0.38 -13.96 -6.25
CA GLY A 172 -0.87 -14.28 -6.95
C GLY A 172 -1.79 -15.12 -6.06
N THR A 173 -3.11 -15.03 -6.28
CA THR A 173 -4.10 -15.89 -5.60
C THR A 173 -3.91 -17.37 -5.91
N THR A 174 -3.12 -17.69 -6.94
CA THR A 174 -2.85 -19.07 -7.40
C THR A 174 -1.41 -19.20 -7.87
N GLY A 175 -0.59 -19.95 -7.11
CA GLY A 175 0.77 -20.29 -7.51
C GLY A 175 1.87 -19.47 -6.81
N PRO A 176 3.14 -19.70 -7.18
CA PRO A 176 4.28 -19.00 -6.61
C PRO A 176 4.26 -17.50 -6.96
N PRO A 177 4.97 -16.67 -6.17
CA PRO A 177 5.11 -15.24 -6.47
C PRO A 177 5.68 -14.99 -7.87
N LYS A 178 5.19 -13.94 -8.53
CA LYS A 178 5.66 -13.52 -9.86
C LYS A 178 6.48 -12.25 -9.74
N GLY A 179 7.68 -12.22 -10.31
CA GLY A 179 8.54 -11.03 -10.37
C GLY A 179 8.11 -10.10 -11.49
N VAL A 180 7.35 -9.06 -11.15
CA VAL A 180 6.95 -8.00 -12.09
C VAL A 180 8.15 -7.13 -12.42
N GLN A 181 8.52 -7.01 -13.69
CA GLN A 181 9.65 -6.21 -14.15
C GLN A 181 9.19 -4.80 -14.51
N LEU A 182 9.64 -3.80 -13.74
CA LEU A 182 9.39 -2.39 -13.99
C LEU A 182 10.68 -1.71 -14.47
N THR A 183 10.60 -0.96 -15.57
CA THR A 183 11.74 -0.24 -16.13
C THR A 183 11.86 1.16 -15.54
N HIS A 184 13.02 1.81 -15.73
CA HIS A 184 13.19 3.23 -15.41
C HIS A 184 12.17 4.10 -16.16
N ALA A 185 11.90 3.77 -17.44
CA ALA A 185 10.91 4.47 -18.24
C ALA A 185 9.48 4.34 -17.69
N ASN A 186 9.09 3.14 -17.26
CA ASN A 186 7.76 2.93 -16.68
C ASN A 186 7.53 3.84 -15.47
N MET A 187 8.46 3.86 -14.53
CA MET A 187 8.34 4.64 -13.29
C MET A 187 8.35 6.16 -13.53
N ILE A 188 9.19 6.63 -14.44
CA ILE A 188 9.20 8.06 -14.82
C ILE A 188 7.91 8.45 -15.54
N ALA A 189 7.38 7.58 -16.40
CA ALA A 189 6.12 7.85 -17.10
C ALA A 189 4.95 7.93 -16.13
N GLU A 190 4.92 7.06 -15.14
CA GLU A 190 3.88 7.04 -14.11
C GLU A 190 3.90 8.33 -13.29
N TRP A 191 5.06 8.77 -12.77
CA TRP A 191 5.16 10.03 -12.04
C TRP A 191 4.79 11.25 -12.89
N ARG A 192 5.20 11.28 -14.17
CA ARG A 192 4.79 12.36 -15.10
C ARG A 192 3.28 12.40 -15.34
N ALA A 193 2.62 11.25 -15.30
CA ALA A 193 1.17 11.18 -15.41
C ALA A 193 0.47 11.67 -14.13
N CYS A 194 0.98 11.29 -12.96
CA CYS A 194 0.48 11.76 -11.67
C CYS A 194 0.62 13.28 -11.52
N ASP A 195 1.76 13.86 -11.88
CA ASP A 195 2.02 15.31 -11.80
C ASP A 195 1.02 16.16 -12.57
N GLN A 196 0.49 15.65 -13.67
CA GLN A 196 -0.52 16.37 -14.45
C GLN A 196 -1.88 16.41 -13.74
N VAL A 197 -2.12 15.53 -12.78
CA VAL A 197 -3.35 15.51 -11.96
C VAL A 197 -3.14 16.28 -10.67
N HIS A 198 -2.01 16.02 -10.01
CA HIS A 198 -1.60 16.71 -8.80
C HIS A 198 -0.07 16.71 -8.70
N ALA A 199 0.50 17.89 -8.89
CA ALA A 199 1.95 18.04 -8.81
C ALA A 199 2.46 17.77 -7.38
N ALA A 200 3.51 16.96 -7.27
CA ALA A 200 4.17 16.73 -5.99
C ALA A 200 4.86 18.02 -5.49
N VAL A 201 4.97 18.16 -4.17
CA VAL A 201 5.63 19.31 -3.52
C VAL A 201 7.14 19.12 -3.57
N PRO A 202 7.89 19.91 -4.34
CA PRO A 202 9.35 19.80 -4.35
C PRO A 202 9.93 20.08 -2.96
N GLY A 203 10.73 19.16 -2.43
CA GLY A 203 11.30 19.27 -1.09
C GLY A 203 10.30 19.09 0.04
N GLY A 204 9.15 18.52 -0.23
CA GLY A 204 8.16 18.16 0.77
C GLY A 204 8.66 17.10 1.75
N ARG A 205 7.79 16.67 2.65
CA ARG A 205 8.06 15.65 3.67
C ARG A 205 7.10 14.49 3.49
N SER A 206 7.62 13.26 3.64
CA SER A 206 6.83 12.05 3.62
C SER A 206 7.34 11.02 4.64
N ILE A 207 6.52 10.04 4.98
CA ILE A 207 6.86 9.00 5.97
C ILE A 207 6.89 7.65 5.25
N SER A 208 8.05 6.97 5.27
CA SER A 208 8.21 5.62 4.74
C SER A 208 7.90 4.61 5.85
N PHE A 209 6.76 3.92 5.73
CA PHE A 209 6.30 2.91 6.70
C PHE A 209 5.66 1.69 6.03
N LEU A 210 5.33 1.78 4.74
CA LEU A 210 4.83 0.63 3.97
C LEU A 210 5.99 -0.34 3.66
N PRO A 211 5.74 -1.64 3.49
CA PRO A 211 6.81 -2.56 3.12
C PRO A 211 7.47 -2.17 1.80
N SER A 212 8.80 -2.04 1.77
CA SER A 212 9.57 -1.72 0.56
C SER A 212 9.49 -2.80 -0.54
N ALA A 213 9.00 -4.00 -0.18
CA ALA A 213 8.66 -5.06 -1.12
C ALA A 213 7.38 -4.78 -1.92
N HIS A 214 6.59 -3.79 -1.52
CA HIS A 214 5.40 -3.35 -2.24
C HIS A 214 5.73 -2.16 -3.14
N VAL A 215 5.17 -2.13 -4.36
CA VAL A 215 5.40 -1.05 -5.32
C VAL A 215 5.03 0.33 -4.76
N ALA A 216 4.00 0.42 -3.90
CA ALA A 216 3.54 1.68 -3.35
C ALA A 216 4.62 2.42 -2.53
N ASP A 217 5.40 1.71 -1.69
CA ASP A 217 6.48 2.34 -0.93
C ASP A 217 7.62 2.80 -1.85
N ARG A 218 8.07 1.92 -2.77
CA ARG A 218 9.09 2.31 -3.75
C ARG A 218 8.66 3.50 -4.59
N TRP A 219 7.43 3.50 -5.06
CA TRP A 219 6.85 4.58 -5.85
C TRP A 219 6.79 5.88 -5.05
N SER A 220 6.13 5.89 -3.89
CA SER A 220 5.79 7.11 -3.15
C SER A 220 6.93 7.63 -2.26
N GLN A 221 7.87 6.76 -1.84
CA GLN A 221 8.94 7.14 -0.92
C GLN A 221 10.31 7.14 -1.59
N LEU A 222 10.69 6.05 -2.26
CA LEU A 222 12.03 5.95 -2.83
C LEU A 222 12.16 6.76 -4.13
N TYR A 223 11.27 6.52 -5.11
CA TYR A 223 11.41 7.15 -6.44
C TYR A 223 10.88 8.59 -6.47
N ALA A 224 9.80 8.89 -5.73
CA ALA A 224 9.34 10.27 -5.55
C ALA A 224 10.43 11.16 -4.93
N GLN A 225 11.12 10.67 -3.90
CA GLN A 225 12.24 11.37 -3.30
C GLN A 225 13.33 11.72 -4.34
N MET A 226 13.68 10.77 -5.19
CA MET A 226 14.70 10.96 -6.24
C MET A 226 14.31 12.00 -7.29
N ILE A 227 13.00 12.16 -7.55
CA ILE A 227 12.49 13.08 -8.57
C ILE A 227 12.24 14.48 -7.98
N TYR A 228 11.65 14.58 -6.77
CA TYR A 228 11.16 15.84 -6.22
C TYR A 228 12.00 16.39 -5.06
N GLY A 229 13.01 15.65 -4.62
CA GLY A 229 13.88 16.08 -3.52
C GLY A 229 13.17 16.19 -2.19
N SER A 230 12.16 15.36 -1.94
CA SER A 230 11.45 15.31 -0.65
C SER A 230 12.32 14.68 0.43
N CYS A 231 12.11 15.12 1.68
CA CYS A 231 12.69 14.49 2.87
C CYS A 231 11.83 13.29 3.25
N VAL A 232 12.43 12.09 3.26
CA VAL A 232 11.77 10.86 3.71
C VAL A 232 12.14 10.59 5.16
N HIS A 233 11.12 10.53 6.00
CA HIS A 233 11.21 10.12 7.40
C HIS A 233 10.95 8.62 7.49
N CYS A 234 11.99 7.87 7.80
CA CYS A 234 11.93 6.41 7.86
C CYS A 234 11.26 5.97 9.16
N CYS A 235 10.19 5.20 9.08
CA CYS A 235 9.46 4.63 10.21
C CYS A 235 9.60 3.11 10.20
N PRO A 236 10.56 2.53 10.94
CA PRO A 236 10.85 1.10 10.93
C PRO A 236 9.70 0.25 11.51
N ASP A 237 8.95 0.81 12.47
CA ASP A 237 7.78 0.16 13.06
C ASP A 237 6.49 0.88 12.62
N PRO A 238 5.70 0.28 11.70
CA PRO A 238 4.46 0.90 11.23
C PRO A 238 3.43 1.23 12.32
N ARG A 239 3.55 0.64 13.52
CA ARG A 239 2.67 0.96 14.65
C ARG A 239 2.90 2.37 15.19
N GLN A 240 4.08 2.94 14.95
CA GLN A 240 4.44 4.30 15.36
C GLN A 240 4.02 5.37 14.33
N MET A 241 3.44 4.99 13.19
CA MET A 241 3.12 5.88 12.08
C MET A 241 2.30 7.12 12.51
N VAL A 242 1.37 6.98 13.47
CA VAL A 242 0.58 8.11 13.98
C VAL A 242 1.46 9.11 14.73
N ALA A 243 2.38 8.63 15.59
CA ALA A 243 3.33 9.48 16.30
C ALA A 243 4.25 10.22 15.32
N TYR A 244 4.79 9.52 14.34
CA TYR A 244 5.57 10.11 13.25
C TYR A 244 4.76 11.17 12.47
N THR A 245 3.48 10.94 12.19
CA THR A 245 2.64 11.92 11.50
C THR A 245 2.53 13.23 12.27
N ILE A 246 2.36 13.15 13.58
CA ILE A 246 2.25 14.34 14.46
C ILE A 246 3.58 15.13 14.47
N GLU A 247 4.71 14.43 14.52
CA GLU A 247 6.04 15.05 14.59
C GLU A 247 6.50 15.61 13.25
N VAL A 248 6.39 14.83 12.20
CA VAL A 248 6.88 15.14 10.84
C VAL A 248 6.03 16.20 10.15
N ARG A 249 4.72 16.21 10.37
CA ARG A 249 3.77 17.05 9.64
C ARG A 249 3.99 16.92 8.13
N PRO A 250 3.73 15.75 7.56
CA PRO A 250 4.05 15.45 6.16
C PRO A 250 3.26 16.35 5.19
N THR A 251 3.82 16.58 4.00
CA THR A 251 3.13 17.28 2.90
C THR A 251 2.38 16.30 1.99
N PHE A 252 2.79 15.04 1.99
CA PHE A 252 2.09 13.93 1.36
C PHE A 252 1.80 12.87 2.43
N TRP A 253 0.54 12.46 2.53
CA TRP A 253 0.13 11.41 3.44
C TRP A 253 -0.78 10.41 2.72
N GLY A 254 -0.34 9.16 2.62
CA GLY A 254 -1.08 8.12 1.93
C GLY A 254 -0.89 6.77 2.60
N GLY A 255 -1.86 5.89 2.41
CA GLY A 255 -1.79 4.56 2.99
C GLY A 255 -2.83 3.60 2.45
N VAL A 256 -2.91 2.45 3.11
CA VAL A 256 -3.93 1.43 2.84
C VAL A 256 -5.21 1.74 3.62
N PRO A 257 -6.38 1.21 3.20
CA PRO A 257 -7.68 1.50 3.83
C PRO A 257 -7.72 1.30 5.34
N ARG A 258 -7.05 0.25 5.85
CA ARG A 258 -7.05 -0.08 7.29
C ARG A 258 -6.51 1.05 8.17
N ILE A 259 -5.59 1.86 7.67
CA ILE A 259 -5.04 3.01 8.41
C ILE A 259 -6.12 4.07 8.60
N TRP A 260 -6.85 4.36 7.53
CA TRP A 260 -7.96 5.31 7.57
C TRP A 260 -9.13 4.81 8.42
N GLU A 261 -9.46 3.51 8.35
CA GLU A 261 -10.46 2.87 9.19
C GLU A 261 -10.11 3.00 10.69
N LYS A 262 -8.86 2.65 11.08
CA LYS A 262 -8.39 2.79 12.46
C LYS A 262 -8.38 4.25 12.93
N LEU A 263 -7.93 5.18 12.09
CA LEU A 263 -7.93 6.60 12.42
C LEU A 263 -9.36 7.13 12.64
N LYS A 264 -10.31 6.77 11.77
CA LYS A 264 -11.73 7.10 11.94
C LYS A 264 -12.24 6.59 13.28
N THR A 265 -12.06 5.30 13.57
CA THR A 265 -12.51 4.68 14.83
C THR A 265 -11.93 5.39 16.05
N ALA A 266 -10.63 5.71 16.02
CA ALA A 266 -9.98 6.43 17.13
C ALA A 266 -10.55 7.85 17.32
N LEU A 267 -10.83 8.55 16.23
CA LEU A 267 -11.43 9.90 16.27
C LEU A 267 -12.86 9.85 16.79
N GLU A 268 -13.70 8.91 16.32
CA GLU A 268 -15.06 8.72 16.82
C GLU A 268 -15.07 8.44 18.32
N ALA A 269 -14.21 7.51 18.78
CA ALA A 269 -14.08 7.22 20.21
C ALA A 269 -13.63 8.43 21.04
N ALA A 270 -12.70 9.23 20.52
CA ALA A 270 -12.27 10.47 21.17
C ALA A 270 -13.39 11.53 21.24
N MET A 271 -14.19 11.67 20.18
CA MET A 271 -15.33 12.58 20.14
C MET A 271 -16.44 12.15 21.13
N GLU A 272 -16.75 10.88 21.21
CA GLU A 272 -17.72 10.31 22.15
C GLU A 272 -17.24 10.43 23.61
N GLY A 273 -15.96 10.23 23.84
CA GLY A 273 -15.31 10.29 25.16
C GLY A 273 -15.08 11.71 25.68
N GLU A 274 -15.28 12.77 24.88
CA GLU A 274 -15.05 14.15 25.29
C GLU A 274 -15.95 14.55 26.48
N GLN A 275 -15.33 14.91 27.61
CA GLN A 275 -16.02 15.25 28.86
C GLN A 275 -16.50 16.70 28.89
N ASP A 276 -15.87 17.59 28.14
CA ASP A 276 -16.31 18.98 28.00
C ASP A 276 -17.55 19.02 27.10
N THR A 277 -18.71 19.23 27.71
CA THR A 277 -20.01 19.28 27.01
C THR A 277 -20.08 20.35 25.94
N ALA A 278 -19.35 21.47 26.09
CA ALA A 278 -19.33 22.54 25.09
C ALA A 278 -18.49 22.14 23.87
N LYS A 279 -17.33 21.50 24.10
CA LYS A 279 -16.49 20.97 23.02
C LYS A 279 -17.21 19.86 22.27
N ARG A 280 -17.82 18.91 23.00
CA ARG A 280 -18.59 17.82 22.39
C ARG A 280 -19.71 18.35 21.50
N ALA A 281 -20.54 19.27 22.01
CA ALA A 281 -21.61 19.89 21.23
C ALA A 281 -21.08 20.66 20.00
N ALA A 282 -19.93 21.35 20.11
CA ALA A 282 -19.30 22.02 18.99
C ALA A 282 -18.84 21.03 17.91
N THR A 283 -18.22 19.91 18.30
CA THR A 283 -17.77 18.86 17.39
C THR A 283 -18.95 18.17 16.70
N GLU A 284 -20.02 17.82 17.44
CA GLU A 284 -21.24 17.24 16.88
C GLU A 284 -21.88 18.18 15.85
N SER A 285 -21.98 19.47 16.16
CA SER A 285 -22.50 20.49 15.24
C SER A 285 -21.63 20.65 14.00
N ALA A 286 -20.29 20.67 14.15
CA ALA A 286 -19.36 20.76 13.04
C ALA A 286 -19.48 19.54 12.12
N MET A 287 -19.55 18.33 12.68
CA MET A 287 -19.74 17.09 11.91
C MET A 287 -21.08 17.06 11.16
N GLU A 288 -22.15 17.61 11.72
CA GLU A 288 -23.43 17.72 11.02
C GLU A 288 -23.35 18.68 9.82
N ILE A 289 -22.70 19.84 9.99
CA ILE A 289 -22.43 20.77 8.89
C ILE A 289 -21.56 20.10 7.83
N GLY A 290 -20.52 19.36 8.25
CA GLY A 290 -19.64 18.61 7.35
C GLY A 290 -20.41 17.58 6.52
N ARG A 291 -21.29 16.78 7.14
CA ARG A 291 -22.12 15.78 6.42
C ARG A 291 -23.04 16.44 5.40
N ARG A 292 -23.67 17.55 5.74
CA ARG A 292 -24.51 18.33 4.81
C ARG A 292 -23.70 18.85 3.63
N ARG A 293 -22.45 19.29 3.89
CA ARG A 293 -21.53 19.73 2.84
C ARG A 293 -21.12 18.58 1.91
N VAL A 294 -20.83 17.40 2.46
CA VAL A 294 -20.52 16.18 1.68
C VAL A 294 -21.69 15.78 0.79
N ALA A 295 -22.92 15.79 1.31
CA ALA A 295 -24.12 15.51 0.52
C ALA A 295 -24.30 16.52 -0.64
N ALA A 296 -24.15 17.82 -0.36
CA ALA A 296 -24.22 18.85 -1.40
C ALA A 296 -23.08 18.73 -2.44
N TYR A 297 -21.87 18.38 -2.00
CA TYR A 297 -20.74 18.10 -2.89
C TYR A 297 -21.04 16.95 -3.86
N ALA A 298 -21.64 15.87 -3.38
CA ALA A 298 -22.05 14.74 -4.20
C ALA A 298 -23.12 15.10 -5.24
N GLU A 299 -23.98 16.10 -4.95
CA GLU A 299 -24.97 16.67 -5.89
C GLU A 299 -24.35 17.62 -6.91
N GLY A 300 -23.07 17.99 -6.74
CA GLY A 300 -22.28 18.80 -7.68
C GLY A 300 -22.24 20.29 -7.37
N GLU A 301 -22.96 20.79 -6.37
CA GLU A 301 -22.95 22.21 -5.97
C GLU A 301 -23.11 22.37 -4.45
N ILE A 302 -22.15 23.06 -3.82
CA ILE A 302 -22.23 23.41 -2.42
C ILE A 302 -22.83 24.84 -2.32
N PRO A 303 -24.01 25.01 -1.68
CA PRO A 303 -24.59 26.35 -1.50
C PRO A 303 -23.63 27.26 -0.73
N ALA A 304 -23.48 28.52 -1.17
CA ALA A 304 -22.54 29.49 -0.56
C ALA A 304 -22.77 29.68 0.96
N GLY A 305 -24.03 29.65 1.42
CA GLY A 305 -24.34 29.71 2.85
C GLY A 305 -23.81 28.51 3.63
N LEU A 306 -23.94 27.27 3.08
CA LEU A 306 -23.43 26.07 3.69
C LEU A 306 -21.90 26.03 3.68
N GLN A 307 -21.26 26.50 2.61
CA GLN A 307 -19.80 26.63 2.56
C GLN A 307 -19.30 27.60 3.65
N ALA A 308 -19.96 28.75 3.86
CA ALA A 308 -19.59 29.70 4.92
C ALA A 308 -19.81 29.12 6.34
N GLU A 309 -20.90 28.34 6.56
CA GLU A 309 -21.10 27.59 7.82
C GLU A 309 -19.97 26.60 8.06
N TRP A 310 -19.56 25.87 7.02
CA TRP A 310 -18.49 24.88 7.11
C TRP A 310 -17.14 25.55 7.38
N GLU A 311 -16.80 26.66 6.72
CA GLU A 311 -15.56 27.41 6.96
C GLU A 311 -15.44 27.89 8.42
N GLN A 312 -16.54 28.28 9.04
CA GLN A 312 -16.56 28.65 10.46
C GLN A 312 -16.39 27.41 11.36
N ALA A 313 -16.96 26.27 10.99
CA ALA A 313 -16.78 25.01 11.71
C ALA A 313 -15.34 24.49 11.53
N ASP A 314 -14.76 24.66 10.35
CA ASP A 314 -13.38 24.30 10.05
C ASP A 314 -12.39 25.08 10.93
N GLU A 315 -12.50 26.41 10.94
CA GLU A 315 -11.62 27.28 11.74
C GLU A 315 -11.66 26.94 13.24
N ARG A 316 -12.84 26.57 13.76
CA ARG A 316 -13.03 26.36 15.19
C ARG A 316 -12.78 24.93 15.66
N VAL A 317 -13.00 23.94 14.80
CA VAL A 317 -13.00 22.52 15.18
C VAL A 317 -12.05 21.70 14.33
N PHE A 318 -12.20 21.72 12.99
CA PHE A 318 -11.49 20.78 12.14
C PHE A 318 -10.03 21.16 11.89
N ALA A 319 -9.71 22.44 11.68
CA ALA A 319 -8.34 22.89 11.49
C ALA A 319 -7.47 22.63 12.74
N PRO A 320 -7.92 22.96 13.98
CA PRO A 320 -7.21 22.55 15.19
C PRO A 320 -7.05 21.02 15.34
N LEU A 321 -8.05 20.25 14.92
CA LEU A 321 -7.97 18.79 14.95
C LEU A 321 -6.91 18.26 13.96
N ARG A 322 -6.91 18.77 12.72
CA ARG A 322 -5.87 18.41 11.74
C ARG A 322 -4.47 18.81 12.21
N GLU A 323 -4.32 19.96 12.87
CA GLU A 323 -3.05 20.39 13.45
C GLU A 323 -2.59 19.43 14.57
N MET A 324 -3.48 19.03 15.46
CA MET A 324 -3.18 18.07 16.52
C MET A 324 -2.74 16.71 15.98
N LEU A 325 -3.29 16.28 14.86
CA LEU A 325 -2.95 15.04 14.17
C LEU A 325 -1.69 15.16 13.28
N GLY A 326 -1.09 16.34 13.14
CA GLY A 326 0.02 16.59 12.23
C GLY A 326 -0.36 16.58 10.74
N LEU A 327 -1.65 16.72 10.43
CA LEU A 327 -2.19 16.64 9.06
C LEU A 327 -2.45 18.02 8.42
N ASN A 328 -2.09 19.10 9.11
CA ASN A 328 -2.37 20.47 8.70
C ASN A 328 -1.51 20.96 7.51
N GLU A 329 -0.40 20.30 7.22
CA GLU A 329 0.50 20.64 6.11
C GLU A 329 0.39 19.66 4.93
N VAL A 330 -0.51 18.67 5.03
CA VAL A 330 -0.74 17.70 3.96
C VAL A 330 -1.46 18.38 2.80
N GLU A 331 -0.82 18.39 1.64
CA GLU A 331 -1.39 18.91 0.40
C GLU A 331 -2.10 17.80 -0.39
N GLN A 332 -1.68 16.56 -0.23
CA GLN A 332 -2.30 15.40 -0.87
C GLN A 332 -2.48 14.24 0.08
N PHE A 333 -3.76 13.84 0.26
CA PHE A 333 -4.14 12.61 0.92
C PHE A 333 -4.46 11.54 -0.12
N ALA A 334 -3.90 10.33 0.05
CA ALA A 334 -4.11 9.25 -0.89
C ALA A 334 -4.49 7.93 -0.20
N VAL A 335 -5.29 7.12 -0.89
CA VAL A 335 -5.60 5.76 -0.47
C VAL A 335 -5.67 4.83 -1.68
N GLY A 336 -5.13 3.64 -1.52
CA GLY A 336 -5.13 2.64 -2.59
C GLY A 336 -4.92 1.21 -2.08
N ALA A 337 -4.62 0.32 -3.00
CA ALA A 337 -4.32 -1.10 -2.79
C ALA A 337 -5.51 -2.00 -2.41
N ALA A 338 -6.61 -1.47 -1.87
CA ALA A 338 -7.85 -2.21 -1.59
C ALA A 338 -9.05 -1.25 -1.55
N PRO A 339 -10.29 -1.74 -1.66
CA PRO A 339 -11.49 -0.92 -1.54
C PRO A 339 -11.59 -0.23 -0.17
N VAL A 340 -12.03 1.02 -0.17
CA VAL A 340 -12.29 1.81 1.05
C VAL A 340 -13.81 1.89 1.28
N PRO A 341 -14.31 1.69 2.51
CA PRO A 341 -15.70 1.97 2.81
C PRO A 341 -16.04 3.44 2.55
N VAL A 342 -17.13 3.69 1.83
CA VAL A 342 -17.59 5.04 1.47
C VAL A 342 -17.74 5.92 2.71
N GLU A 343 -18.21 5.36 3.81
CA GLU A 343 -18.41 6.06 5.07
C GLU A 343 -17.10 6.56 5.70
N VAL A 344 -15.97 5.91 5.41
CA VAL A 344 -14.66 6.38 5.85
C VAL A 344 -14.27 7.62 5.05
N LEU A 345 -14.44 7.58 3.74
CA LEU A 345 -14.14 8.72 2.86
C LEU A 345 -15.00 9.95 3.17
N GLU A 346 -16.32 9.73 3.33
CA GLU A 346 -17.26 10.79 3.68
C GLU A 346 -16.97 11.41 5.05
N PHE A 347 -16.59 10.59 6.05
CA PHE A 347 -16.21 11.08 7.36
C PHE A 347 -15.02 12.05 7.30
N PHE A 348 -13.97 11.68 6.59
CA PHE A 348 -12.79 12.54 6.43
C PHE A 348 -13.07 13.77 5.55
N LEU A 349 -13.85 13.60 4.49
CA LEU A 349 -14.26 14.72 3.62
C LEU A 349 -15.11 15.74 4.38
N ALA A 350 -15.95 15.32 5.34
CA ALA A 350 -16.70 16.22 6.22
C ALA A 350 -15.77 17.11 7.05
N MET A 351 -14.60 16.61 7.44
CA MET A 351 -13.56 17.34 8.19
C MET A 351 -12.55 18.06 7.30
N GLY A 352 -12.79 18.16 5.98
CA GLY A 352 -11.88 18.83 5.05
C GLY A 352 -10.63 18.02 4.68
N ILE A 353 -10.60 16.74 4.99
CA ILE A 353 -9.56 15.81 4.54
C ILE A 353 -10.08 15.09 3.29
N GLU A 354 -9.65 15.59 2.14
CA GLU A 354 -10.07 15.05 0.84
C GLU A 354 -9.15 13.90 0.43
N ILE A 355 -9.59 12.67 0.68
CA ILE A 355 -8.81 11.48 0.36
C ILE A 355 -8.99 11.13 -1.12
N CYS A 356 -7.90 11.20 -1.88
CA CYS A 356 -7.87 10.84 -3.28
C CYS A 356 -7.68 9.32 -3.41
N GLU A 357 -8.73 8.59 -3.79
CA GLU A 357 -8.61 7.17 -4.11
C GLU A 357 -7.84 6.99 -5.41
N LEU A 358 -6.96 6.01 -5.43
CA LEU A 358 -6.23 5.59 -6.63
C LEU A 358 -6.36 4.08 -6.85
N TRP A 359 -6.32 3.68 -8.12
CA TRP A 359 -6.28 2.27 -8.48
C TRP A 359 -5.11 1.99 -9.40
N GLY A 360 -4.50 0.86 -9.15
CA GLY A 360 -3.43 0.29 -9.94
C GLY A 360 -2.91 -1.00 -9.34
N MET A 361 -1.81 -1.47 -9.87
CA MET A 361 -1.20 -2.73 -9.48
C MET A 361 0.30 -2.70 -9.81
N SER A 362 1.05 -3.69 -9.33
CA SER A 362 2.49 -3.75 -9.61
C SER A 362 2.78 -3.76 -11.11
N GLU A 363 1.95 -4.45 -11.90
CA GLU A 363 2.06 -4.54 -13.35
C GLU A 363 1.79 -3.21 -14.09
N LEU A 364 1.32 -2.18 -13.37
CA LEU A 364 1.04 -0.83 -13.85
C LEU A 364 1.92 0.24 -13.18
N SER A 365 3.06 -0.14 -12.63
CA SER A 365 4.04 0.75 -11.98
C SER A 365 3.53 1.50 -10.74
N SER A 366 2.36 1.25 -10.26
CA SER A 366 1.62 1.68 -9.07
C SER A 366 0.20 2.14 -9.43
N ALA A 367 -0.01 3.33 -9.97
CA ALA A 367 -1.32 3.92 -10.24
C ALA A 367 -1.62 4.02 -11.75
N ALA A 368 -2.85 3.71 -12.15
CA ALA A 368 -3.36 3.95 -13.50
C ALA A 368 -4.54 4.95 -13.51
N THR A 369 -5.18 5.13 -12.35
CA THR A 369 -6.22 6.14 -12.12
C THR A 369 -5.98 6.85 -10.81
N LEU A 370 -6.45 8.09 -10.69
CA LEU A 370 -6.38 8.90 -9.48
C LEU A 370 -7.58 9.86 -9.43
N ASN A 371 -8.26 9.90 -8.30
CA ASN A 371 -9.25 10.95 -8.04
C ASN A 371 -8.54 12.31 -7.94
N PRO A 372 -8.88 13.29 -8.81
CA PRO A 372 -8.23 14.58 -8.78
C PRO A 372 -8.65 15.39 -7.53
N PRO A 373 -7.71 16.04 -6.82
CA PRO A 373 -8.04 16.94 -5.73
C PRO A 373 -9.05 18.04 -6.18
N GLY A 374 -9.99 18.36 -5.31
CA GLY A 374 -11.08 19.31 -5.60
C GLY A 374 -12.18 18.76 -6.53
N LYS A 375 -12.05 17.52 -7.00
CA LYS A 375 -13.01 16.82 -7.88
C LYS A 375 -13.16 15.35 -7.52
N VAL A 376 -12.90 14.98 -6.28
CA VAL A 376 -13.02 13.61 -5.80
C VAL A 376 -14.47 13.13 -5.94
N ARG A 377 -14.65 11.93 -6.50
CA ARG A 377 -15.94 11.24 -6.52
C ARG A 377 -15.83 10.00 -5.63
N VAL A 378 -16.38 10.14 -4.42
CA VAL A 378 -16.35 9.08 -3.41
C VAL A 378 -16.92 7.77 -3.98
N GLY A 379 -16.19 6.67 -3.72
CA GLY A 379 -16.54 5.35 -4.22
C GLY A 379 -16.15 5.08 -5.68
N THR A 380 -15.34 5.96 -6.27
CA THR A 380 -14.63 5.74 -7.54
C THR A 380 -13.14 5.85 -7.31
N VAL A 381 -12.36 5.28 -8.21
CA VAL A 381 -10.89 5.37 -8.18
C VAL A 381 -10.34 6.46 -9.13
N GLY A 382 -11.22 7.37 -9.56
CA GLY A 382 -10.86 8.48 -10.44
C GLY A 382 -10.86 8.13 -11.94
N PRO A 383 -10.60 9.12 -12.80
CA PRO A 383 -10.39 8.92 -14.22
C PRO A 383 -9.00 8.33 -14.50
N PRO A 384 -8.78 7.77 -15.72
CA PRO A 384 -7.45 7.39 -16.17
C PRO A 384 -6.45 8.53 -16.04
N LEU A 385 -5.23 8.23 -15.60
CA LEU A 385 -4.13 9.19 -15.60
C LEU A 385 -3.81 9.64 -17.04
N PRO A 386 -3.36 10.88 -17.25
CA PRO A 386 -3.00 11.39 -18.57
C PRO A 386 -1.98 10.51 -19.28
N GLY A 387 -2.28 10.15 -20.53
CA GLY A 387 -1.46 9.25 -21.35
C GLY A 387 -1.67 7.76 -21.08
N ILE A 388 -2.59 7.40 -20.19
CA ILE A 388 -2.99 6.03 -19.91
C ILE A 388 -4.36 5.76 -20.53
N GLU A 389 -4.44 4.70 -21.29
CA GLU A 389 -5.71 4.26 -21.91
C GLU A 389 -6.31 3.14 -21.07
N ILE A 390 -7.59 3.28 -20.74
CA ILE A 390 -8.37 2.25 -20.05
C ILE A 390 -9.64 1.95 -20.82
N LYS A 391 -9.94 0.68 -21.03
CA LYS A 391 -11.22 0.21 -21.60
C LYS A 391 -11.74 -0.99 -20.82
N LEU A 392 -13.01 -1.28 -20.98
CA LEU A 392 -13.64 -2.48 -20.44
C LEU A 392 -13.78 -3.53 -21.52
N ALA A 393 -13.44 -4.78 -21.21
CA ALA A 393 -13.76 -5.94 -22.03
C ALA A 393 -15.28 -6.24 -21.99
N GLU A 394 -15.75 -7.18 -22.83
CA GLU A 394 -17.17 -7.55 -22.86
C GLU A 394 -17.72 -8.06 -21.52
N ASP A 395 -16.88 -8.67 -20.72
CA ASP A 395 -17.20 -9.18 -19.37
C ASP A 395 -16.98 -8.15 -18.26
N GLY A 396 -16.62 -6.91 -18.61
CA GLY A 396 -16.36 -5.82 -17.67
C GLY A 396 -14.93 -5.79 -17.11
N GLU A 397 -14.02 -6.66 -17.58
CA GLU A 397 -12.62 -6.61 -17.14
C GLU A 397 -11.95 -5.30 -17.58
N VAL A 398 -11.25 -4.66 -16.64
CA VAL A 398 -10.48 -3.45 -16.89
C VAL A 398 -9.20 -3.80 -17.62
N LEU A 399 -9.05 -3.28 -18.84
CA LEU A 399 -7.86 -3.41 -19.68
C LEU A 399 -7.12 -2.08 -19.72
N VAL A 400 -5.78 -2.11 -19.57
CA VAL A 400 -4.94 -0.92 -19.47
C VAL A 400 -3.85 -0.96 -20.53
N ARG A 401 -3.59 0.17 -21.18
CA ARG A 401 -2.47 0.36 -22.11
C ARG A 401 -1.78 1.70 -21.83
N GLY A 402 -0.46 1.72 -21.92
CA GLY A 402 0.32 2.93 -21.78
C GLY A 402 1.74 2.67 -21.31
N PRO A 403 2.55 3.73 -21.18
CA PRO A 403 3.97 3.61 -20.84
C PRO A 403 4.25 3.10 -19.42
N ILE A 404 3.21 3.01 -18.56
CA ILE A 404 3.29 2.49 -17.19
C ILE A 404 3.20 0.96 -17.11
N VAL A 405 2.82 0.30 -18.23
CA VAL A 405 2.66 -1.16 -18.25
C VAL A 405 4.01 -1.85 -18.14
N MET A 406 4.10 -2.84 -17.29
CA MET A 406 5.31 -3.63 -17.02
C MET A 406 5.96 -4.18 -18.27
N LYS A 407 7.26 -4.44 -18.22
CA LYS A 407 7.99 -5.16 -19.26
C LYS A 407 7.55 -6.63 -19.39
N GLY A 408 7.10 -7.22 -18.30
CA GLY A 408 6.62 -8.61 -18.21
C GLY A 408 6.97 -9.25 -16.86
N TYR A 409 6.62 -10.51 -16.70
CA TYR A 409 7.02 -11.31 -15.54
C TYR A 409 8.38 -11.97 -15.79
N ARG A 410 9.29 -11.85 -14.83
CA ARG A 410 10.62 -12.46 -14.88
C ARG A 410 10.49 -13.98 -15.04
N ASN A 411 11.26 -14.56 -15.96
CA ASN A 411 11.30 -16.00 -16.27
C ASN A 411 9.95 -16.66 -16.60
N MET A 412 8.90 -15.88 -16.87
CA MET A 412 7.55 -16.39 -17.11
C MET A 412 6.94 -15.80 -18.42
N PRO A 413 7.51 -16.11 -19.59
CA PRO A 413 7.04 -15.54 -20.85
C PRO A 413 5.58 -15.93 -21.18
N GLU A 414 5.16 -17.14 -20.83
CA GLU A 414 3.78 -17.62 -21.05
C GLU A 414 2.79 -16.82 -20.20
N ARG A 415 3.12 -16.59 -18.91
CA ARG A 415 2.31 -15.77 -18.02
C ARG A 415 2.28 -14.30 -18.44
N THR A 416 3.38 -13.84 -19.01
CA THR A 416 3.44 -12.48 -19.60
C THR A 416 2.48 -12.38 -20.78
N ALA A 417 2.49 -13.34 -21.72
CA ALA A 417 1.58 -13.37 -22.85
C ALA A 417 0.10 -13.56 -22.46
N GLU A 418 -0.18 -14.26 -21.34
CA GLU A 418 -1.55 -14.37 -20.79
C GLU A 418 -2.08 -13.03 -20.25
N ALA A 419 -1.20 -12.20 -19.68
CA ALA A 419 -1.58 -10.93 -19.05
C ALA A 419 -1.49 -9.74 -20.01
N LEU A 420 -0.51 -9.74 -20.89
CA LEU A 420 -0.20 -8.64 -21.82
C LEU A 420 -0.38 -9.13 -23.27
N GLY A 421 -1.41 -8.61 -23.93
CA GLY A 421 -1.68 -8.91 -25.31
C GLY A 421 -0.66 -8.32 -26.28
N ASP A 422 -0.55 -8.89 -27.49
CA ASP A 422 0.35 -8.41 -28.55
C ASP A 422 0.04 -6.96 -28.99
N ASP A 423 -1.17 -6.47 -28.69
CA ASP A 423 -1.63 -5.10 -28.94
C ASP A 423 -1.30 -4.11 -27.80
N GLY A 424 -0.58 -4.58 -26.77
CA GLY A 424 -0.11 -3.81 -25.62
C GLY A 424 -1.17 -3.57 -24.54
N TRP A 425 -2.33 -4.22 -24.60
CA TRP A 425 -3.31 -4.17 -23.52
C TRP A 425 -3.01 -5.19 -22.44
N LEU A 426 -2.90 -4.69 -21.21
CA LEU A 426 -2.76 -5.50 -19.99
C LEU A 426 -4.14 -5.84 -19.45
N SER A 427 -4.39 -7.12 -19.21
CA SER A 427 -5.57 -7.63 -18.48
C SER A 427 -5.33 -7.51 -16.98
N SER A 428 -6.08 -6.63 -16.31
CA SER A 428 -5.87 -6.35 -14.88
C SER A 428 -6.36 -7.48 -13.97
N GLY A 429 -7.35 -8.24 -14.41
CA GLY A 429 -8.10 -9.18 -13.60
C GLY A 429 -9.10 -8.51 -12.65
N ASP A 430 -9.31 -7.19 -12.76
CA ASP A 430 -10.31 -6.43 -12.04
C ASP A 430 -11.52 -6.14 -12.92
N ILE A 431 -12.73 -6.25 -12.37
CA ILE A 431 -13.97 -5.83 -13.02
C ILE A 431 -14.27 -4.40 -12.61
N GLY A 432 -14.63 -3.57 -13.59
CA GLY A 432 -14.92 -2.16 -13.35
C GLY A 432 -16.10 -1.64 -14.19
N GLU A 433 -16.48 -0.42 -13.89
CA GLU A 433 -17.49 0.35 -14.65
C GLU A 433 -17.09 1.83 -14.67
N PHE A 434 -17.41 2.52 -15.77
CA PHE A 434 -17.24 3.97 -15.86
C PHE A 434 -18.56 4.67 -15.57
N ASP A 435 -18.50 5.74 -14.78
CA ASP A 435 -19.63 6.67 -14.69
C ASP A 435 -19.72 7.59 -15.92
N ALA A 436 -20.79 8.38 -15.99
CA ALA A 436 -21.03 9.30 -17.11
C ALA A 436 -19.96 10.40 -17.25
N ALA A 437 -19.17 10.65 -16.24
CA ALA A 437 -18.09 11.64 -16.24
C ALA A 437 -16.71 11.00 -16.51
N GLY A 438 -16.65 9.68 -16.75
CA GLY A 438 -15.42 8.97 -17.06
C GLY A 438 -14.60 8.56 -15.83
N TYR A 439 -15.19 8.55 -14.64
CA TYR A 439 -14.56 8.02 -13.44
C TYR A 439 -14.74 6.51 -13.37
N LEU A 440 -13.65 5.80 -13.10
CA LEU A 440 -13.66 4.35 -12.97
C LEU A 440 -14.09 3.96 -11.54
N ARG A 441 -14.98 2.98 -11.45
CA ARG A 441 -15.29 2.26 -10.23
C ARG A 441 -14.81 0.83 -10.37
N ILE A 442 -14.03 0.34 -9.43
CA ILE A 442 -13.68 -1.08 -9.35
C ILE A 442 -14.79 -1.81 -8.60
N VAL A 443 -15.32 -2.83 -9.23
CA VAL A 443 -16.39 -3.68 -8.65
C VAL A 443 -15.78 -4.76 -7.76
N ASP A 444 -14.89 -5.58 -8.33
CA ASP A 444 -14.11 -6.59 -7.60
C ASP A 444 -13.09 -7.29 -8.52
N ARG A 445 -12.35 -8.24 -7.95
CA ARG A 445 -11.51 -9.17 -8.71
C ARG A 445 -12.35 -10.16 -9.50
N LYS A 446 -12.09 -10.31 -10.80
CA LYS A 446 -12.78 -11.23 -11.70
C LYS A 446 -12.85 -12.66 -11.16
N LYS A 447 -11.76 -13.16 -10.55
CA LYS A 447 -11.63 -14.52 -9.99
C LYS A 447 -12.24 -14.69 -8.60
N GLU A 448 -12.63 -13.58 -7.96
CA GLU A 448 -13.15 -13.57 -6.59
C GLU A 448 -14.65 -13.29 -6.54
N LEU A 449 -15.26 -12.87 -7.65
CA LEU A 449 -16.70 -12.64 -7.73
C LEU A 449 -17.47 -13.87 -7.28
N ILE A 450 -18.44 -13.65 -6.41
CA ILE A 450 -19.42 -14.65 -6.00
C ILE A 450 -20.52 -14.70 -7.07
N ILE A 451 -20.68 -15.85 -7.72
CA ILE A 451 -21.78 -16.07 -8.66
C ILE A 451 -22.89 -16.78 -7.91
N GLY A 452 -23.93 -16.03 -7.54
CA GLY A 452 -25.09 -16.57 -6.86
C GLY A 452 -25.85 -17.59 -7.71
N ALA A 453 -26.70 -18.41 -7.07
CA ALA A 453 -27.54 -19.41 -7.76
C ALA A 453 -28.45 -18.81 -8.86
N SER A 454 -28.75 -17.52 -8.80
CA SER A 454 -29.49 -16.76 -9.82
C SER A 454 -28.64 -16.28 -11.00
N GLY A 455 -27.32 -16.55 -10.98
CA GLY A 455 -26.36 -16.03 -11.98
C GLY A 455 -25.96 -14.57 -11.75
N LYS A 456 -26.36 -13.94 -10.64
CA LYS A 456 -25.94 -12.56 -10.32
C LYS A 456 -24.52 -12.59 -9.77
N ASN A 457 -23.64 -11.76 -10.34
CA ASN A 457 -22.32 -11.48 -9.82
C ASN A 457 -22.44 -10.57 -8.58
N MET A 458 -21.77 -10.92 -7.51
CA MET A 458 -21.70 -10.15 -6.27
C MET A 458 -20.24 -9.95 -5.88
N SER A 459 -19.92 -8.76 -5.38
CA SER A 459 -18.58 -8.45 -4.88
C SER A 459 -18.44 -8.89 -3.43
N PRO A 460 -17.63 -9.91 -3.10
CA PRO A 460 -17.34 -10.25 -1.72
C PRO A 460 -16.66 -9.09 -0.99
N ALA A 461 -15.77 -8.34 -1.65
CA ALA A 461 -15.11 -7.19 -1.04
C ALA A 461 -16.11 -6.10 -0.61
N ALA A 462 -17.14 -5.82 -1.41
CA ALA A 462 -18.19 -4.86 -1.06
C ALA A 462 -19.05 -5.34 0.12
N ILE A 463 -19.36 -6.65 0.20
CA ILE A 463 -20.06 -7.26 1.32
C ILE A 463 -19.23 -7.14 2.60
N GLU A 464 -17.96 -7.49 2.53
CA GLU A 464 -17.00 -7.47 3.65
C GLU A 464 -16.74 -6.04 4.17
N ALA A 465 -16.65 -5.07 3.27
CA ALA A 465 -16.53 -3.67 3.64
C ALA A 465 -17.74 -3.19 4.47
N LYS A 466 -18.96 -3.60 4.09
CA LYS A 466 -20.19 -3.27 4.85
C LYS A 466 -20.22 -3.94 6.21
N LEU A 467 -19.74 -5.19 6.32
CA LEU A 467 -19.64 -5.89 7.60
C LEU A 467 -18.63 -5.20 8.54
N LYS A 468 -17.45 -4.88 8.05
CA LYS A 468 -16.41 -4.20 8.83
C LYS A 468 -16.81 -2.78 9.24
N SER A 469 -17.49 -2.03 8.35
CA SER A 469 -17.94 -0.68 8.67
C SER A 469 -19.14 -0.62 9.63
N ALA A 470 -19.81 -1.74 9.89
CA ALA A 470 -20.96 -1.79 10.78
C ALA A 470 -20.57 -1.77 12.27
N SER A 471 -19.38 -2.25 12.64
CA SER A 471 -18.84 -2.15 14.00
C SER A 471 -17.30 -2.21 13.97
N PRO A 472 -16.60 -1.37 14.77
CA PRO A 472 -15.16 -1.46 14.94
C PRO A 472 -14.70 -2.78 15.59
N LEU A 473 -15.61 -3.52 16.20
CA LEU A 473 -15.37 -4.85 16.75
C LEU A 473 -14.97 -5.87 15.67
N ILE A 474 -15.41 -5.69 14.40
CA ILE A 474 -15.10 -6.62 13.30
C ILE A 474 -13.77 -6.25 12.65
N ALA A 475 -12.71 -7.00 12.96
CA ALA A 475 -11.38 -6.78 12.39
C ALA A 475 -11.30 -7.23 10.93
N GLN A 476 -11.78 -8.46 10.64
CA GLN A 476 -11.85 -9.02 9.29
C GLN A 476 -13.18 -9.70 9.05
N ALA A 477 -13.60 -9.70 7.79
CA ALA A 477 -14.77 -10.43 7.33
C ALA A 477 -14.44 -11.12 6.01
N VAL A 478 -14.89 -12.35 5.81
CA VAL A 478 -14.79 -13.09 4.57
C VAL A 478 -16.16 -13.58 4.15
N ALA A 479 -16.67 -13.05 3.05
CA ALA A 479 -17.92 -13.47 2.45
C ALA A 479 -17.72 -14.70 1.56
N ILE A 480 -18.55 -15.72 1.75
CA ILE A 480 -18.51 -16.99 1.02
C ILE A 480 -19.90 -17.27 0.46
N GLY A 481 -19.99 -17.57 -0.84
CA GLY A 481 -21.29 -17.77 -1.49
C GLY A 481 -21.21 -18.25 -2.92
N ASP A 482 -20.00 -18.41 -3.49
CA ASP A 482 -19.86 -18.85 -4.88
C ASP A 482 -20.46 -20.25 -5.08
N ARG A 483 -21.44 -20.35 -6.00
CA ARG A 483 -22.20 -21.57 -6.28
C ARG A 483 -22.94 -22.15 -5.06
N ARG A 484 -23.25 -21.32 -4.07
CA ARG A 484 -23.97 -21.68 -2.85
C ARG A 484 -25.40 -21.08 -2.87
N PRO A 485 -26.34 -21.62 -2.07
CA PRO A 485 -27.72 -21.13 -2.05
C PRO A 485 -27.86 -19.72 -1.46
N TYR A 486 -26.93 -19.28 -0.62
CA TYR A 486 -26.88 -17.97 0.00
C TYR A 486 -25.45 -17.65 0.46
N ASN A 487 -25.21 -16.39 0.84
CA ASN A 487 -23.92 -15.98 1.38
C ASN A 487 -23.85 -16.21 2.89
N VAL A 488 -22.66 -16.63 3.34
CA VAL A 488 -22.28 -16.74 4.75
C VAL A 488 -21.01 -15.93 4.99
N ALA A 489 -20.66 -15.67 6.26
CA ALA A 489 -19.43 -14.95 6.58
C ALA A 489 -18.62 -15.64 7.69
N LEU A 490 -17.29 -15.57 7.55
CA LEU A 490 -16.36 -15.78 8.65
C LEU A 490 -15.90 -14.41 9.14
N LEU A 491 -15.90 -14.20 10.45
CA LEU A 491 -15.54 -12.93 11.08
C LEU A 491 -14.39 -13.16 12.07
N THR A 492 -13.45 -12.22 12.15
CA THR A 492 -12.52 -12.12 13.28
C THR A 492 -12.76 -10.82 14.01
N LEU A 493 -12.54 -10.82 15.33
CA LEU A 493 -12.75 -9.66 16.18
C LEU A 493 -11.44 -8.91 16.40
N ASP A 494 -11.51 -7.60 16.61
CA ASP A 494 -10.39 -6.75 16.94
C ASP A 494 -10.01 -6.95 18.41
N LEU A 495 -8.82 -7.53 18.64
CA LEU A 495 -8.37 -7.87 19.99
C LEU A 495 -8.01 -6.62 20.81
N GLU A 496 -7.58 -5.52 20.17
CA GLU A 496 -7.30 -4.25 20.84
C GLU A 496 -8.62 -3.65 21.36
N TYR A 497 -9.68 -3.73 20.56
CA TYR A 497 -11.01 -3.27 20.92
C TYR A 497 -11.64 -4.08 22.08
N LEU A 498 -11.45 -5.41 22.06
CA LEU A 498 -11.89 -6.29 23.15
C LEU A 498 -11.11 -6.01 24.44
N ALA A 499 -9.78 -5.88 24.35
CA ALA A 499 -8.92 -5.60 25.50
C ALA A 499 -9.23 -4.24 26.16
N ALA A 500 -9.55 -3.22 25.37
CA ALA A 500 -9.94 -1.91 25.89
C ALA A 500 -11.24 -1.95 26.74
N ARG A 501 -12.07 -2.99 26.57
CA ARG A 501 -13.34 -3.20 27.28
C ARG A 501 -13.26 -4.29 28.36
N ASP A 502 -12.08 -4.91 28.54
CA ASP A 502 -11.90 -6.09 29.41
C ASP A 502 -12.89 -7.22 29.07
N ALA A 503 -13.16 -7.43 27.77
CA ALA A 503 -14.20 -8.32 27.25
C ALA A 503 -13.58 -9.49 26.46
N GLY A 504 -14.26 -10.64 26.53
CA GLY A 504 -13.97 -11.84 25.74
C GLY A 504 -14.87 -11.96 24.51
N ALA A 505 -14.41 -12.66 23.48
CA ALA A 505 -15.19 -12.90 22.28
C ALA A 505 -16.50 -13.69 22.52
N ASP A 506 -16.57 -14.47 23.61
CA ASP A 506 -17.71 -15.27 24.00
C ASP A 506 -18.66 -14.54 24.97
N ASP A 507 -18.38 -13.30 25.33
CA ASP A 507 -19.24 -12.52 26.23
C ASP A 507 -20.57 -12.18 25.54
N ALA A 508 -21.64 -12.26 26.27
CA ALA A 508 -23.01 -12.08 25.75
C ALA A 508 -23.21 -10.69 25.10
N GLU A 509 -22.56 -9.66 25.64
CA GLU A 509 -22.60 -8.29 25.09
C GLU A 509 -21.86 -8.20 23.74
N ILE A 510 -20.72 -8.86 23.62
CA ILE A 510 -19.94 -8.93 22.39
C ILE A 510 -20.70 -9.71 21.31
N ILE A 511 -21.28 -10.86 21.67
CA ILE A 511 -22.11 -11.63 20.74
C ILE A 511 -23.29 -10.78 20.23
N ALA A 512 -23.98 -10.08 21.12
CA ALA A 512 -25.10 -9.21 20.76
C ALA A 512 -24.66 -8.04 19.87
N GLU A 513 -23.47 -7.46 20.10
CA GLU A 513 -22.91 -6.40 19.25
C GLU A 513 -22.59 -6.93 17.84
N VAL A 514 -22.03 -8.12 17.70
CA VAL A 514 -21.78 -8.75 16.39
C VAL A 514 -23.09 -9.02 15.66
N GLU A 515 -24.13 -9.51 16.36
CA GLU A 515 -25.47 -9.73 15.76
C GLU A 515 -26.06 -8.44 15.21
N LEU A 516 -25.99 -7.35 15.99
CA LEU A 516 -26.45 -6.03 15.58
C LEU A 516 -25.65 -5.49 14.38
N ALA A 517 -24.32 -5.67 14.39
CA ALA A 517 -23.45 -5.24 13.28
C ALA A 517 -23.79 -5.99 11.98
N VAL A 518 -23.96 -7.30 12.04
CA VAL A 518 -24.33 -8.09 10.84
C VAL A 518 -25.74 -7.70 10.37
N ALA A 519 -26.70 -7.46 11.27
CA ALA A 519 -28.03 -6.99 10.90
C ALA A 519 -27.97 -5.62 10.21
N ALA A 520 -27.26 -4.65 10.77
CA ALA A 520 -27.08 -3.32 10.19
C ALA A 520 -26.37 -3.37 8.82
N ALA A 521 -25.35 -4.22 8.66
CA ALA A 521 -24.74 -4.45 7.37
C ALA A 521 -25.72 -5.02 6.34
N ASN A 522 -26.55 -5.98 6.74
CA ASN A 522 -27.56 -6.60 5.88
C ASN A 522 -28.64 -5.61 5.42
N GLU A 523 -29.03 -4.64 6.24
CA GLU A 523 -29.99 -3.58 5.83
C GLU A 523 -29.46 -2.73 4.66
N ARG A 524 -28.13 -2.61 4.53
CA ARG A 524 -27.43 -1.87 3.49
C ARG A 524 -27.08 -2.72 2.26
N MET A 525 -27.51 -3.98 2.24
CA MET A 525 -27.26 -4.94 1.17
C MET A 525 -28.54 -5.33 0.43
N SER A 526 -28.41 -5.61 -0.87
CA SER A 526 -29.50 -6.22 -1.62
C SER A 526 -29.77 -7.63 -1.05
N ARG A 527 -31.02 -8.12 -1.17
CA ARG A 527 -31.45 -9.41 -0.61
C ARG A 527 -30.51 -10.59 -0.97
N VAL A 528 -29.94 -10.59 -2.15
CA VAL A 528 -29.05 -11.66 -2.62
C VAL A 528 -27.63 -11.54 -2.06
N GLU A 529 -27.22 -10.36 -1.65
CA GLU A 529 -25.90 -10.09 -1.04
C GLU A 529 -25.88 -10.36 0.46
N GLN A 530 -27.07 -10.38 1.12
CA GLN A 530 -27.18 -10.52 2.57
C GLN A 530 -26.51 -11.78 3.10
N ILE A 531 -25.81 -11.63 4.21
CA ILE A 531 -25.24 -12.73 4.99
C ILE A 531 -26.37 -13.41 5.80
N LYS A 532 -26.56 -14.70 5.58
CA LYS A 532 -27.62 -15.49 6.26
C LYS A 532 -27.13 -16.10 7.56
N HIS A 533 -25.89 -16.58 7.57
CA HIS A 533 -25.25 -17.13 8.76
C HIS A 533 -23.81 -16.66 8.80
N TYR A 534 -23.24 -16.56 9.98
CA TYR A 534 -21.84 -16.21 10.16
C TYR A 534 -21.21 -17.04 11.28
N ARG A 535 -19.88 -17.07 11.31
CA ARG A 535 -19.08 -17.67 12.37
C ARG A 535 -18.02 -16.68 12.81
N VAL A 536 -17.97 -16.38 14.10
CA VAL A 536 -16.83 -15.70 14.70
C VAL A 536 -15.73 -16.73 14.92
N LEU A 537 -14.55 -16.46 14.36
CA LEU A 537 -13.38 -17.31 14.51
C LEU A 537 -12.53 -16.85 15.70
N PRO A 538 -11.83 -17.79 16.38
CA PRO A 538 -10.95 -17.43 17.47
C PRO A 538 -9.70 -16.70 16.97
N GLY A 539 -9.29 -15.64 17.67
CA GLY A 539 -8.08 -14.89 17.42
C GLY A 539 -8.17 -13.93 16.22
N GLU A 540 -7.04 -13.27 15.95
CA GLU A 540 -6.88 -12.33 14.85
C GLU A 540 -5.88 -12.89 13.83
N TRP A 541 -6.07 -12.57 12.55
CA TRP A 541 -5.15 -13.00 11.50
C TRP A 541 -3.97 -12.06 11.38
N ALA A 542 -2.76 -12.61 11.37
CA ALA A 542 -1.53 -11.84 11.27
C ALA A 542 -1.17 -11.50 9.81
N PRO A 543 -0.67 -10.29 9.53
CA PRO A 543 -0.09 -9.94 8.23
C PRO A 543 1.03 -10.91 7.84
N GLY A 544 1.02 -11.40 6.60
CA GLY A 544 1.99 -12.39 6.11
C GLY A 544 1.74 -13.83 6.56
N GLY A 545 0.66 -14.07 7.32
CA GLY A 545 0.19 -15.40 7.69
C GLY A 545 -0.46 -16.17 6.54
N GLU A 546 -1.17 -17.25 6.89
CA GLU A 546 -1.88 -18.05 5.88
C GLU A 546 -3.11 -17.34 5.33
N GLU A 547 -3.77 -16.50 6.14
CA GLU A 547 -5.04 -15.84 5.81
C GLU A 547 -4.86 -14.47 5.16
N LEU A 548 -3.80 -13.74 5.53
CA LEU A 548 -3.52 -12.40 5.03
C LEU A 548 -2.19 -12.32 4.30
N THR A 549 -2.16 -11.55 3.23
CA THR A 549 -0.88 -11.12 2.64
C THR A 549 -0.14 -10.17 3.59
N PRO A 550 1.17 -9.91 3.40
CA PRO A 550 1.87 -8.87 4.17
C PRO A 550 1.23 -7.48 4.07
N THR A 551 0.46 -7.23 3.01
CA THR A 551 -0.30 -5.98 2.78
C THR A 551 -1.76 -6.07 3.24
N MET A 552 -2.09 -7.00 4.15
CA MET A 552 -3.42 -7.18 4.77
C MET A 552 -4.54 -7.59 3.80
N LYS A 553 -4.23 -8.05 2.58
CA LYS A 553 -5.24 -8.57 1.64
C LYS A 553 -5.60 -10.01 2.00
N LEU A 554 -6.88 -10.35 1.91
CA LEU A 554 -7.39 -11.70 2.19
C LEU A 554 -6.87 -12.73 1.19
N ARG A 555 -6.44 -13.87 1.70
CA ARG A 555 -6.04 -15.05 0.92
C ARG A 555 -7.19 -16.06 0.91
N ARG A 556 -8.23 -15.78 0.13
CA ARG A 556 -9.52 -16.49 0.16
C ARG A 556 -9.40 -18.01 0.09
N ARG A 557 -8.66 -18.55 -0.87
CA ARG A 557 -8.50 -20.01 -1.01
C ARG A 557 -7.81 -20.69 0.17
N PRO A 558 -6.72 -20.14 0.77
CA PRO A 558 -6.19 -20.63 2.04
C PRO A 558 -7.22 -20.60 3.17
N ILE A 559 -7.97 -19.48 3.32
CA ILE A 559 -9.02 -19.34 4.33
C ILE A 559 -10.11 -20.39 4.13
N GLU A 560 -10.65 -20.53 2.91
CA GLU A 560 -11.70 -21.51 2.59
C GLU A 560 -11.27 -22.95 2.90
N ARG A 561 -10.01 -23.30 2.60
CA ARG A 561 -9.48 -24.64 2.93
C ARG A 561 -9.28 -24.85 4.42
N ARG A 562 -8.76 -23.85 5.11
CA ARG A 562 -8.47 -23.95 6.55
C ARG A 562 -9.74 -24.07 7.39
N TYR A 563 -10.77 -23.33 7.01
CA TYR A 563 -12.05 -23.24 7.75
C TYR A 563 -13.19 -23.97 7.02
N GLU A 564 -12.87 -24.99 6.21
CA GLU A 564 -13.86 -25.74 5.43
C GLU A 564 -14.98 -26.33 6.33
N ALA A 565 -14.62 -26.86 7.51
CA ALA A 565 -15.58 -27.44 8.43
C ALA A 565 -16.57 -26.41 9.01
N GLU A 566 -16.07 -25.23 9.37
CA GLU A 566 -16.86 -24.11 9.86
C GLU A 566 -17.78 -23.57 8.76
N ILE A 567 -17.28 -23.47 7.54
CA ILE A 567 -18.05 -23.03 6.38
C ILE A 567 -19.19 -24.01 6.08
N GLU A 568 -18.91 -25.32 5.99
CA GLU A 568 -19.94 -26.33 5.73
C GLU A 568 -20.99 -26.38 6.85
N ALA A 569 -20.61 -26.15 8.10
CA ALA A 569 -21.55 -26.07 9.22
C ALA A 569 -22.56 -24.92 9.06
N LEU A 570 -22.17 -23.80 8.41
CA LEU A 570 -23.08 -22.66 8.15
C LEU A 570 -24.11 -22.94 7.05
N TYR A 571 -23.89 -23.95 6.22
CA TYR A 571 -24.82 -24.41 5.18
C TYR A 571 -25.63 -25.65 5.60
N ALA A 572 -25.29 -26.26 6.74
CA ALA A 572 -26.03 -27.40 7.23
C ALA A 572 -27.49 -27.02 7.56
N PRO A 573 -28.48 -27.88 7.28
CA PRO A 573 -29.85 -27.61 7.68
C PRO A 573 -29.93 -27.41 9.21
N ILE A 574 -30.56 -26.32 9.63
CA ILE A 574 -30.88 -26.13 11.03
C ILE A 574 -31.87 -27.23 11.40
N GLY A 575 -31.44 -28.24 12.18
CA GLY A 575 -32.22 -29.42 12.58
C GLY A 575 -33.40 -29.07 13.48
#